data_6ef7456e0acce90e14013d2be91a47cd
#
_entry.id   6ef7456e0acce90e14013d2be91a47cd
#
_cell.length_a   1.000
_cell.length_b   1.000
_cell.length_c   1.000
_cell.angle_alpha   90.00
_cell.angle_beta   90.00
_cell.angle_gamma   90.00
#
_symmetry.space_group_name_H-M   'P 1'
#
loop_
_entity.id
_entity.type
_entity.pdbx_description
1 polymer ?
#
loop_
_entity_poly.entity_id
_entity_poly.type
_entity_poly.pdbx_seq_one_letter_code
_entity_poly.pdbx_strand_id
1 'polypeptide(L)' 'MKRINILYGGKQYSISGRDVDEVKEEIRSAVGAGEPYWLELNVGEGKFKRASILLSPGVDIAVVGIDPDE' A
#
# COMPACT_ATOMS: atom_id res chain seq x y z
N MET A 1 12.54 4.74 -10.96
CA MET A 1 11.52 3.77 -10.55
C MET A 1 10.72 4.33 -9.39
N LYS A 2 9.44 4.35 -9.52
CA LYS A 2 8.56 4.90 -8.48
C LYS A 2 8.40 3.89 -7.35
N ARG A 3 8.39 4.39 -6.16
CA ARG A 3 8.25 3.57 -4.96
C ARG A 3 7.15 4.16 -4.09
N ILE A 4 6.34 3.29 -3.53
CA ILE A 4 5.24 3.69 -2.68
C ILE A 4 5.42 3.02 -1.32
N ASN A 5 5.37 3.80 -0.25
CA ASN A 5 5.36 3.24 1.10
C ASN A 5 3.93 3.25 1.61
N ILE A 6 3.55 2.15 2.23
CA ILE A 6 2.22 1.98 2.82
C ILE A 6 2.39 1.76 4.31
N LEU A 7 1.74 2.58 5.11
CA LEU A 7 1.72 2.42 6.57
C LEU A 7 0.34 1.92 6.94
N TYR A 8 0.30 0.74 7.55
CA TYR A 8 -0.97 0.12 7.89
C TYR A 8 -0.82 -0.65 9.20
N GLY A 9 -1.70 -0.34 10.16
CA GLY A 9 -1.67 -1.02 11.46
C GLY A 9 -0.36 -0.85 12.21
N GLY A 10 0.35 0.25 12.00
CA GLY A 10 1.61 0.52 12.66
C GLY A 10 2.83 -0.11 12.00
N LYS A 11 2.64 -0.78 10.87
CA LYS A 11 3.74 -1.40 10.14
C LYS A 11 3.91 -0.76 8.78
N GLN A 12 5.12 -0.79 8.27
CA GLN A 12 5.47 -0.21 6.98
C GLN A 12 5.64 -1.29 5.93
N TYR A 13 5.03 -1.06 4.77
CA TYR A 13 5.12 -1.93 3.60
C TYR A 13 5.52 -1.10 2.41
N SER A 14 5.84 -1.73 1.30
CA SER A 14 6.18 -1.01 0.08
C SER A 14 5.59 -1.68 -1.16
N ILE A 15 5.39 -0.85 -2.18
CA ILE A 15 4.94 -1.32 -3.50
C ILE A 15 5.85 -0.65 -4.52
N SER A 16 6.33 -1.42 -5.49
CA SER A 16 7.15 -0.90 -6.57
C SER A 16 6.46 -1.12 -7.90
N GLY A 17 6.74 -0.25 -8.86
CA GLY A 17 6.28 -0.44 -10.23
C GLY A 17 4.82 -0.09 -10.47
N ARG A 18 4.17 0.58 -9.51
CA ARG A 18 2.79 1.01 -9.67
C ARG A 18 2.69 2.51 -9.46
N ASP A 19 1.68 3.10 -10.04
CA ASP A 19 1.42 4.52 -9.87
C ASP A 19 0.71 4.77 -8.54
N VAL A 20 1.11 5.82 -7.84
CA VAL A 20 0.57 6.12 -6.52
C VAL A 20 -0.94 6.41 -6.57
N ASP A 21 -1.38 7.10 -7.62
CA ASP A 21 -2.81 7.42 -7.75
C ASP A 21 -3.64 6.17 -7.99
N GLU A 22 -3.09 5.22 -8.72
CA GLU A 22 -3.75 3.94 -8.97
C GLU A 22 -3.90 3.15 -7.67
N VAL A 23 -2.84 3.11 -6.87
CA VAL A 23 -2.88 2.40 -5.59
C VAL A 23 -3.86 3.07 -4.63
N LYS A 24 -3.86 4.40 -4.58
CA LYS A 24 -4.80 5.15 -3.75
C LYS A 24 -6.24 4.84 -4.13
N GLU A 25 -6.52 4.78 -5.43
CA GLU A 25 -7.87 4.50 -5.90
C GLU A 25 -8.30 3.08 -5.56
N GLU A 26 -7.38 2.14 -5.67
CA GLU A 26 -7.65 0.75 -5.30
C GLU A 26 -8.03 0.65 -3.82
N ILE A 27 -7.26 1.31 -2.97
CA ILE A 27 -7.51 1.30 -1.53
C ILE A 27 -8.83 2.01 -1.21
N ARG A 28 -9.06 3.15 -1.84
CA ARG A 28 -10.29 3.91 -1.61
C ARG A 28 -11.52 3.09 -1.97
N SER A 29 -11.48 2.41 -3.10
CA SER A 29 -12.58 1.57 -3.53
C SER A 29 -12.82 0.41 -2.59
N ALA A 30 -11.74 -0.21 -2.13
CA ALA A 30 -11.84 -1.35 -1.22
C ALA A 30 -12.47 -0.95 0.11
N VAL A 31 -12.01 0.17 0.67
CA VAL A 31 -12.55 0.66 1.95
C VAL A 31 -14.00 1.11 1.77
N GLY A 32 -14.30 1.77 0.65
CA GLY A 32 -15.65 2.25 0.39
C GLY A 32 -16.66 1.13 0.18
N ALA A 33 -16.21 -0.03 -0.25
CA ALA A 33 -17.10 -1.17 -0.43
C ALA A 33 -17.54 -1.79 0.89
N GLY A 34 -16.79 -1.51 1.96
CA GLY A 34 -17.12 -2.03 3.28
C GLY A 34 -16.86 -3.52 3.46
N GLU A 35 -16.19 -4.14 2.52
CA GLU A 35 -15.85 -5.55 2.57
C GLU A 35 -14.34 -5.73 2.69
N PRO A 36 -13.89 -6.78 3.37
CA PRO A 36 -12.46 -7.04 3.46
C PRO A 36 -11.83 -7.22 2.08
N TYR A 37 -10.64 -6.68 1.91
CA TYR A 37 -9.94 -6.71 0.63
C TYR A 37 -8.46 -6.98 0.85
N TRP A 38 -7.91 -7.94 0.13
CA TRP A 38 -6.49 -8.26 0.22
C TRP A 38 -5.68 -7.36 -0.69
N LEU A 39 -4.70 -6.67 -0.10
CA LEU A 39 -3.79 -5.83 -0.86
C LEU A 39 -2.41 -6.48 -0.88
N GLU A 40 -1.87 -6.70 -2.07
CA GLU A 40 -0.55 -7.31 -2.24
C GLU A 40 0.52 -6.24 -2.23
N LEU A 41 1.56 -6.47 -1.44
CA LEU A 41 2.66 -5.54 -1.33
C LEU A 41 3.91 -6.27 -0.86
N ASN A 42 4.97 -5.53 -0.55
CA ASN A 42 6.23 -6.10 -0.13
C ASN A 42 6.60 -5.62 1.26
N VAL A 43 7.28 -6.48 2.01
CA VAL A 43 7.79 -6.18 3.34
C VAL A 43 9.32 -6.23 3.30
N GLY A 44 9.94 -5.32 4.03
CA GLY A 44 11.39 -5.33 4.19
C GLY A 44 12.10 -4.48 3.16
N GLU A 45 13.29 -4.05 3.54
CA GLU A 45 14.15 -3.26 2.67
C GLU A 45 15.24 -4.16 2.10
N GLY A 46 15.50 -4.03 0.81
CA GLY A 46 16.57 -4.73 0.16
C GLY A 46 16.27 -6.18 -0.21
N LYS A 47 15.21 -6.75 0.29
CA LYS A 47 14.75 -8.06 -0.10
C LYS A 47 13.27 -8.02 -0.36
N PHE A 48 12.87 -8.56 -1.50
CA PHE A 48 11.45 -8.60 -1.85
C PHE A 48 10.80 -9.76 -1.15
N LYS A 49 10.02 -9.46 -0.16
CA LYS A 49 9.22 -10.43 0.54
C LYS A 49 7.77 -10.06 0.32
N ARG A 50 7.07 -10.88 -0.43
CA ARG A 50 5.68 -10.61 -0.75
C ARG A 50 4.83 -10.74 0.50
N ALA A 51 3.94 -9.79 0.70
CA ALA A 51 3.00 -9.80 1.81
C ALA A 51 1.62 -9.43 1.32
N SER A 52 0.62 -9.91 2.00
CA SER A 52 -0.76 -9.55 1.73
C SER A 52 -1.34 -8.99 3.02
N ILE A 53 -1.95 -7.80 2.94
CA ILE A 53 -2.64 -7.24 4.10
C ILE A 53 -4.12 -7.20 3.82
N LEU A 54 -4.90 -7.45 4.86
CA LEU A 54 -6.35 -7.39 4.76
C LEU A 54 -6.80 -6.00 5.14
N LEU A 55 -7.27 -5.25 4.15
CA LEU A 55 -7.78 -3.91 4.38
C LEU A 55 -9.14 -3.99 5.05
N SER A 56 -9.28 -3.29 6.16
CA SER A 56 -10.52 -3.28 6.91
C SER A 56 -10.94 -1.84 7.18
N PRO A 57 -12.23 -1.52 7.08
CA PRO A 57 -12.71 -0.18 7.44
C PRO A 57 -12.35 0.15 8.89
N GLY A 58 -11.95 1.38 9.12
CA GLY A 58 -11.62 1.84 10.46
C GLY A 58 -10.17 1.68 10.86
N VAL A 59 -9.33 1.06 10.03
CA VAL A 59 -7.91 0.96 10.28
C VAL A 59 -7.20 2.05 9.51
N ASP A 60 -6.32 2.80 10.19
CA ASP A 60 -5.58 3.87 9.54
C ASP A 60 -4.62 3.32 8.50
N ILE A 61 -4.63 3.95 7.32
CA ILE A 61 -3.70 3.61 6.27
C ILE A 61 -3.16 4.89 5.66
N ALA A 62 -1.85 4.94 5.46
CA ALA A 62 -1.19 6.07 4.82
C ALA A 62 -0.43 5.60 3.60
N VAL A 63 -0.56 6.35 2.52
CA VAL A 63 0.13 6.07 1.26
C VAL A 63 1.10 7.20 1.00
N VAL A 64 2.39 6.87 0.92
CA VAL A 64 3.44 7.85 0.71
C VAL A 64 4.14 7.53 -0.60
N GLY A 65 3.95 8.41 -1.59
CA GLY A 65 4.63 8.27 -2.86
C GLY A 65 6.03 8.84 -2.74
N ILE A 66 7.02 8.08 -3.17
CA ILE A 66 8.39 8.52 -3.20
C ILE A 66 8.82 8.62 -4.65
N ASP A 67 9.15 9.84 -5.07
CA ASP A 67 9.60 10.10 -6.42
C ASP A 67 11.11 10.27 -6.39
N PRO A 68 11.87 9.36 -7.01
CA PRO A 68 13.32 9.44 -6.96
C PRO A 68 13.89 10.63 -7.73
N ASP A 69 13.08 11.30 -8.54
CA ASP A 69 13.51 12.45 -9.31
C ASP A 69 13.37 13.77 -8.57
N GLU A 70 12.94 13.73 -7.35
CA GLU A 70 12.80 14.95 -6.55
C GLU A 70 13.83 15.06 -5.44
#